data_7f39c0a28f5589926dfbb6103c65b5b4
#
_entry.id   7f39c0a28f5589926dfbb6103c65b5b4
#
_cell.length_a   1.000
_cell.length_b   1.000
_cell.length_c   1.000
_cell.angle_alpha   90.00
_cell.angle_beta   90.00
_cell.angle_gamma   90.00
#
_symmetry.space_group_name_H-M   'P 1'
#
loop_
_entity.id
_entity.type
_entity.pdbx_description
1 polymer ?
#
loop_
_entity_poly.entity_id
_entity_poly.type
_entity_poly.pdbx_seq_one_letter_code
_entity_poly.pdbx_strand_id
1 'polypeptide(L)'
;MRGYRGGAMRSAAGKLLILLSFVCGAVNVLFAQTLVPDSSDIRKELRETWFEFPLSSVRENRTEVRTAKDGNRFQIRLEETDTTFSVVVAPRTEMPVDVYSESGKTTAMQDVYSSSAPGAWLLIRNKRSGNPICVRYYFAPDSGVYVQFSPHGKSAYGDFVIFGNYCARQVPTGLPFEHFYAMPFTDVVNLTKHTLPWRYTVRREGAYDTTLSMIRVIRSRLANLVYADDAMYDENGNPVSILTGAPRRMHAEDAGKMSLSSAGFVKWIADGIVYPMTRGGLKRRPLLEPTVSYDPVGFQGVVSEQYNISFALDWTRNLAAAVFSVATGKTYRYPESGVDMTEDPFAAEMTADGVKNTVGYVKDSGYPASALASLLYVFAAEYPGECYLAAIRETDRKRIPEVHAFNQCAIFFPYFDDAGKFQCAVFRNDAESTLGEFSRMFQGDFIHLVRVRTTATFNPQ
;
A
#
# COMPACT_ATOMS: atom_id res chain seq x y z
N MET A 1 61.92 39.78 51.18
CA MET A 1 62.50 38.57 51.76
C MET A 1 61.69 37.39 51.38
N ARG A 2 62.35 36.40 50.74
CA ARG A 2 62.05 34.95 50.61
C ARG A 2 60.57 34.58 50.49
N GLY A 3 60.03 34.04 49.43
CA GLY A 3 60.55 32.90 48.62
C GLY A 3 60.02 31.58 49.13
N TYR A 4 59.10 30.92 48.43
CA TYR A 4 59.24 29.49 48.11
C TYR A 4 58.23 29.02 47.12
N ARG A 5 58.78 28.29 46.22
CA ARG A 5 58.14 27.55 45.08
C ARG A 5 57.39 26.30 45.59
N GLY A 6 56.47 25.84 44.80
CA GLY A 6 55.99 24.45 44.74
C GLY A 6 54.51 24.45 44.25
N GLY A 7 54.12 23.90 43.25
CA GLY A 7 54.42 22.79 42.49
C GLY A 7 53.20 22.53 41.66
N ALA A 8 53.29 22.60 40.35
CA ALA A 8 52.22 22.33 39.45
C ALA A 8 51.85 20.84 39.46
N MET A 9 50.58 20.50 39.69
CA MET A 9 49.98 19.23 39.27
C MET A 9 48.91 19.50 38.21
N ARG A 10 49.29 19.25 37.00
CA ARG A 10 48.39 19.23 35.83
C ARG A 10 47.48 18.01 35.95
N SER A 11 46.20 18.21 36.23
CA SER A 11 45.15 17.23 36.00
C SER A 11 44.66 17.39 34.57
N ALA A 12 45.09 16.50 33.73
CA ALA A 12 44.58 16.36 32.38
C ALA A 12 43.21 15.70 32.44
N ALA A 13 42.17 16.53 32.55
CA ALA A 13 40.80 16.05 32.27
C ALA A 13 40.66 15.84 30.77
N GLY A 14 40.83 14.59 30.35
CA GLY A 14 40.58 14.16 28.97
C GLY A 14 39.13 14.40 28.61
N LYS A 15 38.90 15.39 27.77
CA LYS A 15 37.64 15.54 27.06
C LYS A 15 37.50 14.35 26.08
N LEU A 16 36.78 13.33 26.53
CA LEU A 16 36.32 12.26 25.67
C LEU A 16 35.27 12.86 24.70
N LEU A 17 35.73 13.33 23.55
CA LEU A 17 34.89 13.69 22.42
C LEU A 17 34.36 12.39 21.86
N ILE A 18 33.15 12.00 22.24
CA ILE A 18 32.40 10.93 21.55
C ILE A 18 32.02 11.53 20.23
N LEU A 19 32.86 11.30 19.21
CA LEU A 19 32.50 11.41 17.81
C LEU A 19 31.43 10.32 17.58
N LEU A 20 30.16 10.70 17.64
CA LEU A 20 29.09 9.92 17.01
C LEU A 20 29.35 9.99 15.50
N SER A 21 30.13 9.05 15.02
CA SER A 21 30.20 8.73 13.60
C SER A 21 28.80 8.26 13.21
N PHE A 22 28.02 9.15 12.67
CA PHE A 22 26.92 8.78 11.78
C PHE A 22 27.58 8.05 10.61
N VAL A 23 27.76 6.75 10.78
CA VAL A 23 27.94 5.84 9.67
C VAL A 23 26.59 5.89 8.95
N CYS A 24 26.49 6.82 8.01
CA CYS A 24 25.58 6.74 6.90
C CYS A 24 26.05 5.48 6.14
N GLY A 25 25.66 4.32 6.65
CA GLY A 25 25.72 3.09 5.90
C GLY A 25 24.84 3.35 4.69
N ALA A 26 25.47 3.71 3.57
CA ALA A 26 24.89 3.48 2.28
C ALA A 26 24.58 1.99 2.26
N VAL A 27 23.36 1.63 2.68
CA VAL A 27 22.78 0.35 2.39
C VAL A 27 22.74 0.37 0.87
N ASN A 28 23.78 -0.21 0.26
CA ASN A 28 23.66 -0.75 -1.08
C ASN A 28 22.53 -1.76 -0.97
N VAL A 29 21.31 -1.30 -1.15
CA VAL A 29 20.18 -2.14 -1.45
C VAL A 29 20.59 -2.76 -2.77
N LEU A 30 21.24 -3.91 -2.69
CA LEU A 30 21.25 -4.87 -3.79
C LEU A 30 19.76 -5.01 -4.09
N PHE A 31 19.33 -4.33 -5.17
CA PHE A 31 18.02 -4.57 -5.72
C PHE A 31 18.01 -6.05 -6.03
N ALA A 32 17.39 -6.86 -5.17
CA ALA A 32 16.95 -8.17 -5.55
C ALA A 32 15.92 -7.91 -6.65
N GLN A 33 16.41 -7.68 -7.85
CA GLN A 33 15.61 -7.56 -9.05
C GLN A 33 14.77 -8.82 -9.09
N THR A 34 13.47 -8.68 -8.98
CA THR A 34 12.58 -9.77 -9.34
C THR A 34 12.94 -10.09 -10.78
N LEU A 35 13.64 -11.21 -10.98
CA LEU A 35 14.07 -11.65 -12.30
C LEU A 35 12.81 -12.01 -13.08
N VAL A 36 12.25 -11.02 -13.78
CA VAL A 36 11.18 -11.30 -14.71
C VAL A 36 11.77 -11.96 -15.95
N PRO A 37 11.07 -12.88 -16.61
CA PRO A 37 11.49 -13.46 -17.87
C PRO A 37 11.82 -12.36 -18.90
N ASP A 38 12.97 -12.42 -19.53
CA ASP A 38 13.40 -11.48 -20.56
C ASP A 38 14.35 -12.14 -21.56
N SER A 39 14.50 -11.59 -22.75
CA SER A 39 15.46 -12.05 -23.76
C SER A 39 15.91 -10.94 -24.69
N SER A 40 17.17 -10.56 -24.57
CA SER A 40 17.80 -9.54 -25.43
C SER A 40 17.83 -9.94 -26.92
N ASP A 41 17.99 -11.24 -27.20
CA ASP A 41 18.04 -11.73 -28.58
C ASP A 41 16.65 -11.63 -29.24
N ILE A 42 15.62 -12.09 -28.54
CA ILE A 42 14.22 -11.96 -29.01
C ILE A 42 13.87 -10.50 -29.24
N ARG A 43 14.24 -9.59 -28.32
CA ARG A 43 13.96 -8.16 -28.47
C ARG A 43 14.57 -7.57 -29.75
N LYS A 44 15.83 -7.93 -30.06
CA LYS A 44 16.52 -7.46 -31.26
C LYS A 44 15.86 -7.97 -32.55
N GLU A 45 15.52 -9.25 -32.59
CA GLU A 45 14.86 -9.85 -33.76
C GLU A 45 13.47 -9.28 -33.99
N LEU A 46 12.68 -9.05 -32.91
CA LEU A 46 11.35 -8.51 -33.01
C LEU A 46 11.32 -7.04 -33.47
N ARG A 47 12.41 -6.30 -33.22
CA ARG A 47 12.53 -4.94 -33.76
C ARG A 47 12.38 -4.93 -35.28
N GLU A 48 13.08 -5.82 -35.97
CA GLU A 48 13.16 -5.87 -37.43
C GLU A 48 11.99 -6.67 -38.08
N THR A 49 11.26 -7.44 -37.30
CA THR A 49 10.22 -8.34 -37.84
C THR A 49 8.79 -7.98 -37.42
N TRP A 50 8.62 -7.25 -36.31
CA TRP A 50 7.31 -6.94 -35.75
C TRP A 50 7.13 -5.46 -35.37
N PHE A 51 8.10 -4.85 -34.67
CA PHE A 51 7.88 -3.54 -34.02
C PHE A 51 7.94 -2.37 -35.02
N GLU A 52 8.83 -2.41 -35.99
CA GLU A 52 9.01 -1.33 -36.98
C GLU A 52 8.14 -1.49 -38.23
N PHE A 53 7.50 -2.65 -38.41
CA PHE A 53 6.66 -2.93 -39.58
C PHE A 53 5.31 -2.18 -39.53
N PRO A 54 4.75 -1.82 -40.70
CA PRO A 54 3.40 -1.28 -40.79
C PRO A 54 2.36 -2.35 -40.41
N LEU A 55 1.17 -1.91 -39.98
CA LEU A 55 0.11 -2.80 -39.52
C LEU A 55 -0.26 -3.86 -40.55
N SER A 56 -0.26 -3.51 -41.85
CA SER A 56 -0.54 -4.47 -42.92
C SER A 56 0.37 -5.69 -42.90
N SER A 57 1.67 -5.45 -42.75
CA SER A 57 2.68 -6.52 -42.66
C SER A 57 2.60 -7.30 -41.37
N VAL A 58 2.34 -6.59 -40.21
CA VAL A 58 2.18 -7.25 -38.91
C VAL A 58 0.96 -8.19 -38.90
N ARG A 59 -0.12 -7.87 -39.65
CA ARG A 59 -1.30 -8.74 -39.79
C ARG A 59 -1.03 -10.03 -40.55
N GLU A 60 -0.03 -10.07 -41.42
CA GLU A 60 0.41 -11.25 -42.13
C GLU A 60 1.17 -12.23 -41.23
N ASN A 61 1.75 -11.74 -40.14
CA ASN A 61 2.45 -12.55 -39.16
C ASN A 61 1.44 -13.41 -38.35
N ARG A 62 1.75 -14.69 -38.22
CA ARG A 62 0.98 -15.58 -37.33
C ARG A 62 1.48 -15.43 -35.89
N THR A 63 0.59 -15.68 -34.93
CA THR A 63 1.00 -15.88 -33.54
C THR A 63 2.08 -16.96 -33.47
N GLU A 64 3.22 -16.65 -32.88
CA GLU A 64 4.35 -17.57 -32.76
C GLU A 64 4.84 -17.66 -31.32
N VAL A 65 5.50 -18.78 -30.97
CA VAL A 65 6.17 -18.96 -29.69
C VAL A 65 7.66 -19.11 -29.95
N ARG A 66 8.46 -18.26 -29.29
CA ARG A 66 9.91 -18.29 -29.34
C ARG A 66 10.47 -18.72 -28.00
N THR A 67 11.56 -19.49 -28.05
CA THR A 67 12.30 -19.93 -26.86
C THR A 67 13.61 -19.17 -26.77
N ALA A 68 13.83 -18.48 -25.64
CA ALA A 68 15.07 -17.82 -25.35
C ALA A 68 16.18 -18.81 -24.98
N LYS A 69 17.44 -18.35 -24.98
CA LYS A 69 18.60 -19.20 -24.64
C LYS A 69 18.57 -19.77 -23.23
N ASP A 70 17.91 -19.08 -22.32
CA ASP A 70 17.70 -19.50 -20.92
C ASP A 70 16.52 -20.46 -20.73
N GLY A 71 15.83 -20.81 -21.82
CA GLY A 71 14.67 -21.71 -21.81
C GLY A 71 13.33 -21.03 -21.60
N ASN A 72 13.30 -19.73 -21.33
CA ASN A 72 12.05 -18.96 -21.24
C ASN A 72 11.35 -18.94 -22.60
N ARG A 73 10.03 -19.12 -22.60
CA ARG A 73 9.20 -19.14 -23.80
C ARG A 73 8.33 -17.90 -23.84
N PHE A 74 8.24 -17.26 -25.01
CA PHE A 74 7.46 -16.05 -25.23
C PHE A 74 6.53 -16.26 -26.42
N GLN A 75 5.26 -15.90 -26.24
CA GLN A 75 4.32 -15.82 -27.35
C GLN A 75 4.32 -14.40 -27.90
N ILE A 76 4.47 -14.28 -29.22
CA ILE A 76 4.41 -13.03 -29.95
C ILE A 76 3.12 -13.02 -30.74
N ARG A 77 2.33 -11.95 -30.59
CA ARG A 77 1.06 -11.80 -31.29
C ARG A 77 0.66 -10.35 -31.49
N LEU A 78 -0.24 -10.15 -32.44
CA LEU A 78 -0.93 -8.88 -32.66
C LEU A 78 -2.24 -8.86 -31.85
N GLU A 79 -2.46 -7.78 -31.11
CA GLU A 79 -3.76 -7.44 -30.51
C GLU A 79 -4.24 -6.10 -31.06
N GLU A 80 -5.52 -6.02 -31.46
CA GLU A 80 -6.11 -4.82 -32.06
C GLU A 80 -7.33 -4.35 -31.28
N THR A 81 -7.46 -3.02 -31.14
CA THR A 81 -8.68 -2.34 -30.72
C THR A 81 -9.24 -1.50 -31.86
N ASP A 82 -10.26 -0.70 -31.62
CA ASP A 82 -10.80 0.21 -32.63
C ASP A 82 -9.77 1.28 -33.06
N THR A 83 -8.96 1.77 -32.13
CA THR A 83 -8.06 2.92 -32.35
C THR A 83 -6.59 2.56 -32.31
N THR A 84 -6.20 1.44 -31.72
CA THR A 84 -4.81 1.03 -31.53
C THR A 84 -4.56 -0.40 -31.99
N PHE A 85 -3.29 -0.71 -32.21
CA PHE A 85 -2.81 -2.08 -32.29
C PHE A 85 -1.57 -2.25 -31.41
N SER A 86 -1.36 -3.45 -30.92
CA SER A 86 -0.25 -3.77 -30.04
C SER A 86 0.45 -5.03 -30.50
N VAL A 87 1.78 -4.95 -30.62
CA VAL A 87 2.61 -6.16 -30.68
C VAL A 87 2.90 -6.57 -29.27
N VAL A 88 2.36 -7.71 -28.86
CA VAL A 88 2.48 -8.26 -27.50
C VAL A 88 3.52 -9.35 -27.49
N VAL A 89 4.43 -9.28 -26.52
CA VAL A 89 5.40 -10.34 -26.20
C VAL A 89 5.13 -10.79 -24.78
N ALA A 90 4.50 -11.95 -24.65
CA ALA A 90 4.03 -12.49 -23.38
C ALA A 90 4.85 -13.70 -22.96
N PRO A 91 5.46 -13.73 -21.76
CA PRO A 91 6.16 -14.90 -21.25
C PRO A 91 5.19 -16.03 -20.94
N ARG A 92 5.68 -17.26 -21.03
CA ARG A 92 4.95 -18.44 -20.57
C ARG A 92 4.77 -18.36 -19.06
N THR A 93 3.55 -18.54 -18.62
CA THR A 93 3.17 -18.79 -17.23
C THR A 93 2.37 -20.08 -17.16
N GLU A 94 2.35 -20.75 -16.03
CA GLU A 94 1.53 -21.93 -15.80
C GLU A 94 0.36 -21.58 -14.91
N MET A 95 -0.83 -22.03 -15.31
CA MET A 95 -2.04 -21.83 -14.53
C MET A 95 -2.73 -23.17 -14.28
N PRO A 96 -3.14 -23.49 -13.05
CA PRO A 96 -3.94 -24.67 -12.78
C PRO A 96 -5.34 -24.52 -13.40
N VAL A 97 -5.75 -25.50 -14.18
CA VAL A 97 -7.05 -25.57 -14.81
C VAL A 97 -7.74 -26.85 -14.39
N ASP A 98 -8.98 -26.74 -13.99
CA ASP A 98 -9.80 -27.89 -13.67
C ASP A 98 -10.26 -28.58 -14.95
N VAL A 99 -9.84 -29.82 -15.14
CA VAL A 99 -10.24 -30.67 -16.25
C VAL A 99 -11.29 -31.67 -15.75
N TYR A 100 -12.47 -31.62 -16.34
CA TYR A 100 -13.56 -32.54 -16.03
C TYR A 100 -13.57 -33.69 -17.05
N SER A 101 -13.50 -34.91 -16.57
CA SER A 101 -13.59 -36.14 -17.34
C SER A 101 -14.67 -37.07 -16.78
N GLU A 102 -15.00 -38.14 -17.47
CA GLU A 102 -15.93 -39.18 -16.97
C GLU A 102 -15.44 -39.79 -15.62
N SER A 103 -14.13 -39.79 -15.39
CA SER A 103 -13.53 -40.29 -14.16
C SER A 103 -13.49 -39.26 -12.99
N GLY A 104 -13.98 -38.03 -13.20
CA GLY A 104 -14.04 -36.98 -12.20
C GLY A 104 -13.25 -35.71 -12.55
N LYS A 105 -13.11 -34.84 -11.55
CA LYS A 105 -12.37 -33.57 -11.65
C LYS A 105 -10.89 -33.80 -11.35
N THR A 106 -10.00 -33.38 -12.26
CA THR A 106 -8.54 -33.35 -12.08
C THR A 106 -8.03 -31.94 -12.35
N THR A 107 -6.94 -31.53 -11.70
CA THR A 107 -6.27 -30.26 -11.96
C THR A 107 -5.05 -30.50 -12.83
N ALA A 108 -5.00 -29.88 -14.00
CA ALA A 108 -3.84 -29.90 -14.90
C ALA A 108 -3.21 -28.50 -15.00
N MET A 109 -1.89 -28.43 -15.15
CA MET A 109 -1.19 -27.18 -15.42
C MET A 109 -1.25 -26.87 -16.91
N GLN A 110 -1.72 -25.67 -17.25
CA GLN A 110 -1.84 -25.20 -18.64
C GLN A 110 -0.91 -24.02 -18.86
N ASP A 111 -0.21 -24.03 -20.03
CA ASP A 111 0.58 -22.89 -20.48
C ASP A 111 -0.33 -21.72 -20.84
N VAL A 112 -0.07 -20.56 -20.26
CA VAL A 112 -0.80 -19.31 -20.52
C VAL A 112 0.19 -18.21 -20.85
N TYR A 113 -0.17 -17.35 -21.81
CA TYR A 113 0.63 -16.22 -22.27
C TYR A 113 -0.17 -14.93 -22.10
N SER A 114 -0.20 -14.40 -20.87
CA SER A 114 -0.93 -13.15 -20.58
C SER A 114 -0.13 -11.92 -21.00
N SER A 115 -0.78 -10.97 -21.68
CA SER A 115 -0.19 -9.69 -22.08
C SER A 115 0.23 -8.79 -20.90
N SER A 116 -0.19 -9.14 -19.69
CA SER A 116 0.14 -8.42 -18.44
C SER A 116 0.88 -9.29 -17.44
N ALA A 117 1.39 -10.45 -17.82
CA ALA A 117 2.22 -11.27 -16.93
C ALA A 117 3.56 -10.57 -16.63
N PRO A 118 4.18 -10.84 -15.45
CA PRO A 118 5.53 -10.35 -15.17
C PRO A 118 6.51 -10.78 -16.27
N GLY A 119 7.23 -9.80 -16.87
CA GLY A 119 8.09 -10.00 -18.01
C GLY A 119 7.42 -9.80 -19.38
N ALA A 120 6.11 -9.57 -19.43
CA ALA A 120 5.46 -9.16 -20.66
C ALA A 120 5.83 -7.71 -21.02
N TRP A 121 6.02 -7.47 -22.31
CA TRP A 121 6.12 -6.12 -22.84
C TRP A 121 5.34 -6.01 -24.14
N LEU A 122 4.88 -4.80 -24.45
CA LEU A 122 4.10 -4.55 -25.64
C LEU A 122 4.36 -3.15 -26.19
N LEU A 123 4.46 -3.06 -27.50
CA LEU A 123 4.50 -1.80 -28.22
C LEU A 123 3.09 -1.47 -28.73
N ILE A 124 2.52 -0.38 -28.22
CA ILE A 124 1.19 0.12 -28.58
C ILE A 124 1.36 1.22 -29.63
N ARG A 125 0.63 1.09 -30.74
CA ARG A 125 0.69 2.03 -31.86
C ARG A 125 -0.71 2.47 -32.27
N ASN A 126 -0.80 3.68 -32.81
CA ASN A 126 -2.04 4.22 -33.36
C ASN A 126 -2.38 3.48 -34.67
N LYS A 127 -3.62 2.99 -34.78
CA LYS A 127 -4.04 2.17 -35.92
C LYS A 127 -4.10 2.94 -37.23
N ARG A 128 -4.43 4.23 -37.19
CA ARG A 128 -4.56 5.08 -38.39
C ARG A 128 -3.21 5.59 -38.90
N SER A 129 -2.38 6.13 -37.99
CA SER A 129 -1.09 6.72 -38.37
C SER A 129 0.07 5.74 -38.36
N GLY A 130 -0.06 4.61 -37.68
CA GLY A 130 1.04 3.68 -37.43
C GLY A 130 2.07 4.18 -36.43
N ASN A 131 1.93 5.40 -35.90
CA ASN A 131 2.89 5.97 -34.95
C ASN A 131 2.84 5.25 -33.61
N PRO A 132 4.00 5.06 -32.96
CA PRO A 132 4.04 4.53 -31.60
C PRO A 132 3.38 5.49 -30.61
N ILE A 133 2.59 4.93 -29.68
CA ILE A 133 1.99 5.64 -28.56
C ILE A 133 2.83 5.42 -27.32
N CYS A 134 3.12 4.16 -26.96
CA CYS A 134 4.01 3.81 -25.87
C CYS A 134 4.50 2.37 -25.98
N VAL A 135 5.58 2.07 -25.28
CA VAL A 135 5.95 0.70 -24.90
C VAL A 135 5.64 0.51 -23.42
N ARG A 136 5.01 -0.62 -23.07
CA ARG A 136 4.62 -0.92 -21.71
C ARG A 136 5.29 -2.21 -21.24
N TYR A 137 5.72 -2.22 -19.97
CA TYR A 137 6.36 -3.34 -19.30
C TYR A 137 5.58 -3.74 -18.05
N TYR A 138 5.40 -5.04 -17.88
CA TYR A 138 4.83 -5.61 -16.67
C TYR A 138 5.92 -6.32 -15.86
N PHE A 139 6.01 -6.03 -14.58
CA PHE A 139 7.00 -6.59 -13.65
C PHE A 139 6.37 -7.16 -12.39
N ALA A 140 5.08 -6.91 -12.19
CA ALA A 140 4.28 -7.45 -11.10
C ALA A 140 3.16 -8.34 -11.64
N PRO A 141 2.64 -9.30 -10.84
CA PRO A 141 1.49 -10.12 -11.23
C PRO A 141 0.19 -9.33 -11.40
N ASP A 142 0.15 -8.12 -10.83
CA ASP A 142 -1.00 -7.24 -10.92
C ASP A 142 -1.00 -6.49 -12.25
N SER A 143 -1.99 -6.75 -13.10
CA SER A 143 -2.12 -6.13 -14.42
C SER A 143 -2.30 -4.61 -14.40
N GLY A 144 -2.70 -4.05 -13.26
CA GLY A 144 -2.80 -2.61 -13.03
C GLY A 144 -1.47 -1.95 -12.65
N VAL A 145 -0.36 -2.71 -12.57
CA VAL A 145 0.95 -2.20 -12.15
C VAL A 145 1.96 -2.38 -13.28
N TYR A 146 2.38 -1.25 -13.88
CA TYR A 146 3.26 -1.27 -15.04
C TYR A 146 4.09 0.01 -15.15
N VAL A 147 5.16 -0.07 -15.94
CA VAL A 147 5.93 1.08 -16.42
C VAL A 147 5.67 1.23 -17.90
N GLN A 148 5.50 2.46 -18.37
CA GLN A 148 5.39 2.73 -19.79
C GLN A 148 6.31 3.89 -20.20
N PHE A 149 6.78 3.84 -21.45
CA PHE A 149 7.53 4.90 -22.05
C PHE A 149 6.79 5.39 -23.30
N SER A 150 6.71 6.71 -23.47
CA SER A 150 6.05 7.35 -24.61
C SER A 150 7.01 8.25 -25.36
N PRO A 151 6.90 8.37 -26.70
CA PRO A 151 7.77 9.23 -27.49
C PRO A 151 7.51 10.71 -27.16
N HIS A 152 8.60 11.48 -27.01
CA HIS A 152 8.54 12.92 -26.82
C HIS A 152 9.69 13.61 -27.56
N GLY A 153 9.42 14.16 -28.73
CA GLY A 153 10.45 14.73 -29.61
C GLY A 153 11.51 13.69 -30.00
N LYS A 154 12.78 13.94 -29.62
CA LYS A 154 13.89 13.02 -29.83
C LYS A 154 14.16 12.09 -28.64
N SER A 155 13.35 12.15 -27.63
CA SER A 155 13.51 11.40 -26.37
C SER A 155 12.23 10.64 -26.03
N ALA A 156 12.20 9.99 -24.86
CA ALA A 156 11.02 9.36 -24.29
C ALA A 156 10.73 9.90 -22.90
N TYR A 157 9.46 9.92 -22.55
CA TYR A 157 8.98 10.10 -21.18
C TYR A 157 8.62 8.75 -20.56
N GLY A 158 8.95 8.59 -19.28
CA GLY A 158 8.60 7.41 -18.48
C GLY A 158 7.49 7.71 -17.49
N ASP A 159 6.55 6.79 -17.39
CA ASP A 159 5.48 6.77 -16.37
C ASP A 159 5.57 5.48 -15.55
N PHE A 160 5.33 5.59 -14.26
CA PHE A 160 5.16 4.45 -13.35
C PHE A 160 3.73 4.46 -12.80
N VAL A 161 2.95 3.42 -13.11
CA VAL A 161 1.52 3.37 -12.83
C VAL A 161 1.20 2.22 -11.87
N ILE A 162 0.41 2.52 -10.86
CA ILE A 162 -0.13 1.55 -9.90
C ILE A 162 -1.65 1.75 -9.83
N PHE A 163 -2.43 0.76 -10.31
CA PHE A 163 -3.90 0.78 -10.32
C PHE A 163 -4.51 2.09 -10.83
N GLY A 164 -3.94 2.59 -11.94
CA GLY A 164 -4.41 3.81 -12.59
C GLY A 164 -3.83 5.13 -12.04
N ASN A 165 -3.13 5.11 -10.90
CA ASN A 165 -2.48 6.28 -10.33
C ASN A 165 -0.99 6.31 -10.68
N TYR A 166 -0.48 7.51 -10.99
CA TYR A 166 0.91 7.71 -11.44
C TYR A 166 1.82 7.98 -10.24
N CYS A 167 2.72 7.06 -9.93
CA CYS A 167 3.81 7.31 -8.98
C CYS A 167 4.95 8.13 -9.60
N ALA A 168 5.09 8.09 -10.91
CA ALA A 168 5.90 8.98 -11.71
C ALA A 168 5.16 9.24 -13.02
N ARG A 169 5.16 10.49 -13.50
CA ARG A 169 4.42 10.88 -14.70
C ARG A 169 5.28 11.77 -15.58
N GLN A 170 5.39 11.42 -16.87
CA GLN A 170 6.12 12.18 -17.87
C GLN A 170 7.57 12.53 -17.47
N VAL A 171 8.24 11.58 -16.81
CA VAL A 171 9.63 11.77 -16.37
C VAL A 171 10.57 11.67 -17.59
N PRO A 172 11.36 12.71 -17.91
CA PRO A 172 12.29 12.65 -19.03
C PRO A 172 13.34 11.56 -18.81
N THR A 173 13.54 10.68 -19.81
CA THR A 173 14.55 9.63 -19.75
C THR A 173 15.89 10.03 -20.35
N GLY A 174 15.89 11.04 -21.22
CA GLY A 174 17.07 11.43 -21.99
C GLY A 174 17.47 10.45 -23.11
N LEU A 175 16.69 9.40 -23.33
CA LEU A 175 16.96 8.32 -24.29
C LEU A 175 15.93 8.36 -25.42
N PRO A 176 16.33 8.02 -26.67
CA PRO A 176 15.40 7.83 -27.77
C PRO A 176 14.37 6.75 -27.47
N PHE A 177 13.13 6.95 -27.94
CA PHE A 177 12.03 6.05 -27.66
C PHE A 177 12.27 4.62 -28.17
N GLU A 178 12.91 4.48 -29.32
CA GLU A 178 13.17 3.20 -30.00
C GLU A 178 14.06 2.28 -29.15
N HIS A 179 14.83 2.81 -28.21
CA HIS A 179 15.64 2.02 -27.30
C HIS A 179 14.76 1.18 -26.36
N PHE A 180 13.63 1.71 -25.95
CA PHE A 180 12.81 1.07 -24.92
C PHE A 180 12.13 -0.23 -25.38
N TYR A 181 11.80 -0.42 -26.66
CA TYR A 181 11.24 -1.71 -27.10
C TYR A 181 12.29 -2.74 -27.54
N ALA A 182 13.54 -2.32 -27.76
CA ALA A 182 14.64 -3.22 -28.15
C ALA A 182 15.61 -3.56 -27.00
N MET A 183 15.66 -2.74 -25.95
CA MET A 183 16.56 -2.86 -24.82
C MET A 183 16.08 -3.93 -23.83
N PRO A 184 16.97 -4.75 -23.22
CA PRO A 184 16.64 -5.64 -22.13
C PRO A 184 16.01 -4.88 -20.94
N PHE A 185 15.12 -5.55 -20.22
CA PHE A 185 14.44 -4.94 -19.08
C PHE A 185 15.42 -4.49 -17.98
N THR A 186 16.49 -5.25 -17.74
CA THR A 186 17.56 -4.90 -16.81
C THR A 186 18.23 -3.57 -17.16
N ASP A 187 18.46 -3.31 -18.44
CA ASP A 187 19.06 -2.06 -18.91
C ASP A 187 18.08 -0.90 -18.75
N VAL A 188 16.80 -1.11 -19.05
CA VAL A 188 15.74 -0.12 -18.80
C VAL A 188 15.73 0.31 -17.35
N VAL A 189 15.72 -0.66 -16.40
CA VAL A 189 15.77 -0.40 -14.96
C VAL A 189 17.03 0.36 -14.57
N ASN A 190 18.20 -0.10 -15.02
CA ASN A 190 19.49 0.51 -14.68
C ASN A 190 19.60 1.97 -15.15
N LEU A 191 19.11 2.27 -16.33
CA LEU A 191 19.13 3.61 -16.90
C LEU A 191 18.12 4.56 -16.25
N THR A 192 17.02 4.04 -15.72
CA THR A 192 15.94 4.84 -15.14
C THR A 192 15.83 4.73 -13.61
N LYS A 193 16.76 4.03 -12.95
CA LYS A 193 16.72 3.75 -11.51
C LYS A 193 16.69 5.00 -10.61
N HIS A 194 17.20 6.13 -11.09
CA HIS A 194 17.22 7.38 -10.35
C HIS A 194 16.03 8.30 -10.64
N THR A 195 15.24 7.95 -11.67
CA THR A 195 14.13 8.79 -12.15
C THR A 195 12.76 8.12 -11.93
N LEU A 196 12.70 6.79 -11.97
CA LEU A 196 11.48 6.03 -11.73
C LEU A 196 11.55 5.28 -10.38
N PRO A 197 10.43 5.14 -9.66
CA PRO A 197 10.41 4.56 -8.33
C PRO A 197 10.41 3.02 -8.35
N TRP A 198 11.44 2.40 -8.91
CA TRP A 198 11.59 0.95 -9.00
C TRP A 198 11.55 0.22 -7.65
N ARG A 199 11.73 0.95 -6.53
CA ARG A 199 11.59 0.39 -5.18
C ARG A 199 10.23 -0.28 -4.94
N TYR A 200 9.20 0.12 -5.65
CA TYR A 200 7.85 -0.48 -5.54
C TYR A 200 7.74 -1.87 -6.20
N THR A 201 8.77 -2.31 -6.91
CA THR A 201 8.83 -3.65 -7.51
C THR A 201 9.65 -4.63 -6.70
N VAL A 202 10.36 -4.14 -5.66
CA VAL A 202 11.26 -4.95 -4.85
C VAL A 202 10.46 -5.73 -3.82
N ARG A 203 10.59 -7.04 -3.83
CA ARG A 203 10.02 -7.94 -2.82
C ARG A 203 11.08 -8.35 -1.82
N ARG A 204 10.66 -8.48 -0.59
CA ARG A 204 11.49 -8.99 0.50
C ARG A 204 10.86 -10.27 1.02
N GLU A 205 11.56 -11.36 0.92
CA GLU A 205 11.12 -12.66 1.46
C GLU A 205 10.88 -12.55 2.97
N GLY A 206 9.80 -13.17 3.46
CA GLY A 206 9.42 -13.14 4.87
C GLY A 206 8.94 -11.78 5.41
N ALA A 207 8.89 -10.74 4.58
CA ALA A 207 8.56 -9.39 5.01
C ALA A 207 7.13 -9.25 5.60
N TYR A 208 6.24 -10.18 5.27
CA TYR A 208 4.83 -10.15 5.66
C TYR A 208 4.43 -11.26 6.63
N ASP A 209 5.38 -12.05 7.16
CA ASP A 209 5.09 -13.18 8.04
C ASP A 209 4.29 -12.78 9.29
N THR A 210 4.65 -11.66 9.92
CA THR A 210 3.93 -11.12 11.07
C THR A 210 2.53 -10.63 10.70
N THR A 211 2.39 -9.99 9.54
CA THR A 211 1.10 -9.54 8.98
C THR A 211 0.17 -10.74 8.76
N LEU A 212 0.66 -11.77 8.05
CA LEU A 212 -0.11 -12.99 7.78
C LEU A 212 -0.45 -13.76 9.05
N SER A 213 0.45 -13.75 10.05
CA SER A 213 0.19 -14.36 11.35
C SER A 213 -0.95 -13.66 12.08
N MET A 214 -0.94 -12.31 12.13
CA MET A 214 -2.02 -11.54 12.74
C MET A 214 -3.36 -11.75 12.03
N ILE A 215 -3.37 -11.71 10.69
CA ILE A 215 -4.58 -11.98 9.88
C ILE A 215 -5.18 -13.35 10.23
N ARG A 216 -4.36 -14.40 10.31
CA ARG A 216 -4.82 -15.76 10.67
C ARG A 216 -5.46 -15.79 12.06
N VAL A 217 -4.86 -15.13 13.05
CA VAL A 217 -5.41 -15.07 14.42
C VAL A 217 -6.74 -14.31 14.41
N ILE A 218 -6.82 -13.16 13.73
CA ILE A 218 -8.07 -12.38 13.65
C ILE A 218 -9.17 -13.24 13.02
N ARG A 219 -8.92 -13.85 11.85
CA ARG A 219 -9.89 -14.72 11.16
C ARG A 219 -10.41 -15.86 12.06
N SER A 220 -9.54 -16.45 12.87
CA SER A 220 -9.94 -17.53 13.80
C SER A 220 -10.86 -17.07 14.92
N ARG A 221 -10.93 -15.75 15.18
CA ARG A 221 -11.73 -15.16 16.25
C ARG A 221 -13.03 -14.51 15.77
N LEU A 222 -13.16 -14.19 14.47
CA LEU A 222 -14.33 -13.47 13.95
C LEU A 222 -15.68 -14.12 14.32
N ALA A 223 -15.75 -15.45 14.29
CA ALA A 223 -16.99 -16.18 14.67
C ALA A 223 -17.43 -15.96 16.13
N ASN A 224 -16.49 -15.55 16.99
CA ASN A 224 -16.73 -15.27 18.41
C ASN A 224 -17.01 -13.78 18.68
N LEU A 225 -17.08 -12.96 17.65
CA LEU A 225 -17.37 -11.53 17.74
C LEU A 225 -18.81 -11.27 17.29
N VAL A 226 -19.40 -10.20 17.82
CA VAL A 226 -20.68 -9.65 17.38
C VAL A 226 -20.64 -8.14 17.45
N TYR A 227 -21.19 -7.50 16.42
CA TYR A 227 -21.28 -6.05 16.39
C TYR A 227 -22.30 -5.52 17.42
N ALA A 228 -21.88 -4.52 18.18
CA ALA A 228 -22.77 -3.73 19.04
C ALA A 228 -22.27 -2.28 19.12
N ASP A 229 -23.17 -1.32 18.92
CA ASP A 229 -22.84 0.11 18.98
C ASP A 229 -22.22 0.48 20.34
N ASP A 230 -21.23 1.38 20.32
CA ASP A 230 -20.56 1.94 21.49
C ASP A 230 -19.98 0.87 22.45
N ALA A 231 -19.70 -0.34 21.95
CA ALA A 231 -19.20 -1.46 22.75
C ALA A 231 -17.67 -1.61 22.61
N MET A 232 -17.01 -1.81 23.74
CA MET A 232 -15.61 -2.21 23.85
C MET A 232 -15.35 -2.98 25.13
N TYR A 233 -14.12 -3.51 25.28
CA TYR A 233 -13.62 -4.03 26.55
C TYR A 233 -12.59 -3.05 27.12
N ASP A 234 -12.68 -2.79 28.44
CA ASP A 234 -11.72 -1.95 29.17
C ASP A 234 -10.35 -2.63 29.35
N GLU A 235 -9.44 -2.00 30.04
CA GLU A 235 -8.10 -2.52 30.33
C GLU A 235 -8.09 -3.81 31.17
N ASN A 236 -9.18 -4.11 31.84
CA ASN A 236 -9.38 -5.29 32.71
C ASN A 236 -10.19 -6.39 32.02
N GLY A 237 -10.65 -6.18 30.77
CA GLY A 237 -11.47 -7.13 30.04
C GLY A 237 -12.95 -7.07 30.39
N ASN A 238 -13.47 -5.98 30.97
CA ASN A 238 -14.89 -5.80 31.23
C ASN A 238 -15.59 -5.11 30.06
N PRO A 239 -16.80 -5.55 29.64
CA PRO A 239 -17.56 -4.89 28.59
C PRO A 239 -18.12 -3.55 29.09
N VAL A 240 -17.78 -2.48 28.36
CA VAL A 240 -18.15 -1.10 28.71
C VAL A 240 -18.56 -0.29 27.48
N SER A 241 -19.29 0.80 27.72
CA SER A 241 -19.53 1.85 26.73
C SER A 241 -18.24 2.62 26.44
N ILE A 242 -17.92 2.86 25.19
CA ILE A 242 -16.77 3.66 24.80
C ILE A 242 -16.93 5.10 25.30
N LEU A 243 -18.10 5.69 25.06
CA LEU A 243 -18.34 7.11 25.36
C LEU A 243 -18.39 7.39 26.87
N THR A 244 -19.07 6.55 27.64
CA THR A 244 -19.31 6.79 29.06
C THR A 244 -18.39 6.00 29.99
N GLY A 245 -17.93 4.82 29.56
CA GLY A 245 -17.23 3.85 30.41
C GLY A 245 -18.18 3.07 31.33
N ALA A 246 -19.48 3.23 31.19
CA ALA A 246 -20.45 2.49 31.99
C ALA A 246 -20.43 0.99 31.62
N PRO A 247 -20.61 0.08 32.59
CA PRO A 247 -20.70 -1.35 32.30
C PRO A 247 -21.85 -1.65 31.33
N ARG A 248 -21.61 -2.53 30.36
CA ARG A 248 -22.60 -2.99 29.40
C ARG A 248 -23.04 -4.42 29.75
N ARG A 249 -24.34 -4.66 29.61
CA ARG A 249 -24.88 -6.04 29.70
C ARG A 249 -24.92 -6.59 28.27
N MET A 250 -24.47 -7.82 28.12
CA MET A 250 -24.60 -8.54 26.85
C MET A 250 -26.05 -9.03 26.70
N HIS A 251 -26.53 -9.07 25.46
CA HIS A 251 -27.80 -9.74 25.17
C HIS A 251 -27.66 -11.24 25.40
N ALA A 252 -28.76 -11.88 25.86
CA ALA A 252 -28.73 -13.32 26.16
C ALA A 252 -28.44 -14.20 24.94
N GLU A 253 -28.82 -13.75 23.76
CA GLU A 253 -28.57 -14.39 22.46
C GLU A 253 -27.08 -14.35 22.03
N ASP A 254 -26.31 -13.39 22.57
CA ASP A 254 -24.86 -13.22 22.30
C ASP A 254 -24.02 -13.86 23.44
N ALA A 255 -24.59 -14.67 24.27
CA ALA A 255 -23.88 -15.31 25.38
C ALA A 255 -22.68 -16.12 24.87
N GLY A 256 -21.49 -15.78 25.36
CA GLY A 256 -20.21 -16.40 24.93
C GLY A 256 -19.50 -15.72 23.76
N LYS A 257 -20.10 -14.68 23.16
CA LYS A 257 -19.45 -13.86 22.16
C LYS A 257 -18.97 -12.52 22.75
N MET A 258 -17.98 -11.95 22.12
CA MET A 258 -17.45 -10.63 22.47
C MET A 258 -18.16 -9.55 21.63
N SER A 259 -18.84 -8.61 22.30
CA SER A 259 -19.56 -7.51 21.63
C SER A 259 -18.65 -6.31 21.43
N LEU A 260 -18.48 -5.88 20.18
CA LEU A 260 -17.58 -4.78 19.80
C LEU A 260 -18.24 -3.86 18.77
N SER A 261 -18.07 -2.55 18.93
CA SER A 261 -18.28 -1.58 17.86
C SER A 261 -17.07 -1.54 16.92
N SER A 262 -17.12 -0.77 15.84
CA SER A 262 -15.94 -0.60 14.94
C SER A 262 -14.73 -0.03 15.69
N ALA A 263 -14.94 0.93 16.59
CA ALA A 263 -13.91 1.49 17.45
C ALA A 263 -13.41 0.50 18.51
N GLY A 264 -14.33 -0.28 19.12
CA GLY A 264 -13.99 -1.37 20.03
C GLY A 264 -13.16 -2.47 19.35
N PHE A 265 -13.48 -2.80 18.11
CA PHE A 265 -12.76 -3.81 17.33
C PHE A 265 -11.29 -3.39 17.05
N VAL A 266 -11.04 -2.16 16.58
CA VAL A 266 -9.66 -1.71 16.37
C VAL A 266 -8.88 -1.59 17.68
N LYS A 267 -9.57 -1.27 18.80
CA LYS A 267 -8.95 -1.31 20.13
C LYS A 267 -8.58 -2.74 20.53
N TRP A 268 -9.46 -3.72 20.32
CA TRP A 268 -9.20 -5.13 20.60
C TRP A 268 -7.96 -5.64 19.85
N ILE A 269 -7.75 -5.19 18.60
CA ILE A 269 -6.53 -5.50 17.86
C ILE A 269 -5.32 -4.80 18.48
N ALA A 270 -5.43 -3.51 18.80
CA ALA A 270 -4.36 -2.77 19.45
C ALA A 270 -3.98 -3.38 20.81
N ASP A 271 -4.98 -3.78 21.61
CA ASP A 271 -4.78 -4.50 22.87
C ASP A 271 -4.05 -5.84 22.65
N GLY A 272 -4.39 -6.58 21.61
CA GLY A 272 -3.72 -7.83 21.25
C GLY A 272 -2.24 -7.65 20.88
N ILE A 273 -1.88 -6.49 20.34
CA ILE A 273 -0.49 -6.14 20.06
C ILE A 273 0.27 -5.84 21.35
N VAL A 274 -0.32 -5.07 22.28
CA VAL A 274 0.36 -4.62 23.49
C VAL A 274 0.30 -5.63 24.64
N TYR A 275 -0.69 -6.49 24.67
CA TYR A 275 -0.94 -7.45 25.77
C TYR A 275 0.28 -8.31 26.13
N PRO A 276 1.06 -8.86 25.19
CA PRO A 276 2.26 -9.63 25.52
C PRO A 276 3.29 -8.85 26.34
N MET A 277 3.32 -7.53 26.17
CA MET A 277 4.27 -6.64 26.87
C MET A 277 3.72 -6.08 28.17
N THR A 278 2.42 -5.76 28.22
CA THR A 278 1.77 -5.05 29.33
C THR A 278 0.99 -5.93 30.29
N ARG A 279 0.58 -7.12 29.81
CA ARG A 279 -0.37 -8.03 30.51
C ARG A 279 -1.74 -7.40 30.81
N GLY A 280 -2.10 -6.36 30.05
CA GLY A 280 -3.38 -5.68 30.14
C GLY A 280 -3.69 -4.92 28.85
N GLY A 281 -4.93 -4.46 28.71
CA GLY A 281 -5.36 -3.63 27.59
C GLY A 281 -5.00 -2.15 27.75
N LEU A 282 -5.21 -1.38 26.69
CA LEU A 282 -5.04 0.07 26.69
C LEU A 282 -6.19 0.76 27.46
N LYS A 283 -5.84 1.78 28.25
CA LYS A 283 -6.82 2.54 29.05
C LYS A 283 -7.70 3.41 28.15
N ARG A 284 -9.02 3.39 28.41
CA ARG A 284 -10.01 4.10 27.62
C ARG A 284 -9.83 5.62 27.58
N ARG A 285 -9.67 6.27 28.74
CA ARG A 285 -9.69 7.74 28.82
C ARG A 285 -8.68 8.45 27.91
N PRO A 286 -7.39 8.06 27.86
CA PRO A 286 -6.43 8.69 26.95
C PRO A 286 -6.80 8.54 25.47
N LEU A 287 -7.57 7.51 25.09
CA LEU A 287 -7.96 7.28 23.71
C LEU A 287 -9.04 8.26 23.23
N LEU A 288 -9.74 8.92 24.13
CA LEU A 288 -10.78 9.90 23.84
C LEU A 288 -10.24 11.35 23.84
N GLU A 289 -8.95 11.57 24.06
CA GLU A 289 -8.36 12.91 24.02
C GLU A 289 -8.45 13.48 22.59
N PRO A 290 -8.94 14.73 22.43
CA PRO A 290 -8.99 15.38 21.12
C PRO A 290 -7.60 15.53 20.50
N THR A 291 -7.45 15.18 19.23
CA THR A 291 -6.21 15.33 18.44
C THR A 291 -6.32 16.47 17.43
N VAL A 292 -7.52 17.00 17.20
CA VAL A 292 -7.80 18.13 16.31
C VAL A 292 -8.37 19.27 17.12
N SER A 293 -7.88 20.47 16.86
CA SER A 293 -8.45 21.70 17.41
C SER A 293 -9.39 22.32 16.36
N TYR A 294 -10.67 22.33 16.64
CA TYR A 294 -11.66 23.05 15.81
C TYR A 294 -11.80 24.49 16.31
N ASP A 295 -11.91 25.43 15.36
CA ASP A 295 -12.28 26.80 15.70
C ASP A 295 -13.74 26.81 16.22
N PRO A 296 -13.96 27.15 17.49
CA PRO A 296 -15.31 27.13 18.07
C PRO A 296 -16.27 28.09 17.39
N VAL A 297 -15.77 29.14 16.74
CA VAL A 297 -16.63 30.17 16.09
C VAL A 297 -17.32 29.63 14.83
N GLY A 298 -16.64 28.78 14.05
CA GLY A 298 -17.19 28.21 12.81
C GLY A 298 -18.17 27.05 13.00
N PHE A 299 -18.14 26.38 14.15
CA PHE A 299 -18.90 25.14 14.37
C PHE A 299 -20.02 25.23 15.41
N GLN A 300 -20.17 26.34 16.12
CA GLN A 300 -21.16 26.47 17.21
C GLN A 300 -22.62 26.27 16.77
N GLY A 301 -22.92 26.34 15.48
CA GLY A 301 -24.26 26.09 14.97
C GLY A 301 -24.47 24.69 14.37
N VAL A 302 -23.41 23.93 14.15
CA VAL A 302 -23.45 22.63 13.43
C VAL A 302 -23.18 21.46 14.36
N VAL A 303 -22.37 21.67 15.41
CA VAL A 303 -22.02 20.66 16.40
C VAL A 303 -22.90 20.91 17.63
N SER A 304 -24.07 20.29 17.68
CA SER A 304 -24.75 20.11 18.97
C SER A 304 -23.88 19.17 19.82
N GLU A 305 -23.94 19.29 21.13
CA GLU A 305 -23.20 18.50 22.12
C GLU A 305 -23.27 16.98 21.93
N GLN A 306 -24.14 16.50 21.05
CA GLN A 306 -24.33 15.08 20.72
C GLN A 306 -23.40 14.55 19.62
N TYR A 307 -22.63 15.41 18.92
CA TYR A 307 -21.79 14.99 17.79
C TYR A 307 -20.32 15.34 18.01
N ASN A 308 -19.54 14.33 18.37
CA ASN A 308 -18.09 14.43 18.21
C ASN A 308 -17.73 14.04 16.77
N ILE A 309 -17.56 15.04 15.89
CA ILE A 309 -17.26 14.84 14.47
C ILE A 309 -15.89 14.23 14.20
N SER A 310 -14.98 14.21 15.19
CA SER A 310 -13.63 13.67 15.08
C SER A 310 -13.43 12.34 15.84
N PHE A 311 -14.48 11.76 16.40
CA PHE A 311 -14.36 10.63 17.32
C PHE A 311 -13.44 9.52 16.81
N ALA A 312 -13.71 8.94 15.63
CA ALA A 312 -12.90 7.84 15.12
C ALA A 312 -11.47 8.27 14.72
N LEU A 313 -11.28 9.53 14.32
CA LEU A 313 -9.98 10.14 14.03
C LEU A 313 -9.14 10.21 15.32
N ASP A 314 -9.69 10.80 16.38
CA ASP A 314 -9.02 10.91 17.67
C ASP A 314 -8.70 9.52 18.24
N TRP A 315 -9.69 8.61 18.14
CA TRP A 315 -9.56 7.26 18.63
C TRP A 315 -8.43 6.47 17.97
N THR A 316 -8.36 6.45 16.64
CA THR A 316 -7.32 5.71 15.92
C THR A 316 -5.94 6.31 16.11
N ARG A 317 -5.82 7.64 16.13
CA ARG A 317 -4.57 8.36 16.41
C ARG A 317 -4.01 8.04 17.79
N ASN A 318 -4.86 8.14 18.81
CA ASN A 318 -4.46 7.86 20.18
C ASN A 318 -4.16 6.35 20.39
N LEU A 319 -4.89 5.45 19.75
CA LEU A 319 -4.57 4.01 19.75
C LEU A 319 -3.18 3.74 19.18
N ALA A 320 -2.89 4.26 18.00
CA ALA A 320 -1.59 4.05 17.36
C ALA A 320 -0.44 4.66 18.18
N ALA A 321 -0.64 5.87 18.74
CA ALA A 321 0.33 6.51 19.63
C ALA A 321 0.57 5.69 20.93
N ALA A 322 -0.49 5.09 21.47
CA ALA A 322 -0.38 4.25 22.66
C ALA A 322 0.37 2.94 22.36
N VAL A 323 0.07 2.28 21.23
CA VAL A 323 0.82 1.09 20.77
C VAL A 323 2.30 1.44 20.55
N PHE A 324 2.58 2.55 19.87
CA PHE A 324 3.96 3.03 19.66
C PHE A 324 4.68 3.30 20.96
N SER A 325 4.00 3.92 21.94
CA SER A 325 4.54 4.18 23.27
C SER A 325 4.93 2.90 24.01
N VAL A 326 4.06 1.89 23.99
CA VAL A 326 4.33 0.59 24.61
C VAL A 326 5.51 -0.10 23.91
N ALA A 327 5.52 -0.12 22.58
CA ALA A 327 6.56 -0.78 21.79
C ALA A 327 7.96 -0.15 22.00
N THR A 328 8.01 1.16 22.25
CA THR A 328 9.27 1.89 22.46
C THR A 328 9.68 2.02 23.94
N GLY A 329 8.79 1.69 24.86
CA GLY A 329 8.99 1.86 26.30
C GLY A 329 9.03 3.34 26.74
N LYS A 330 8.51 4.28 25.90
CA LYS A 330 8.44 5.72 26.18
C LYS A 330 7.01 6.19 25.95
N THR A 331 6.58 7.18 26.75
CA THR A 331 5.26 7.77 26.56
C THR A 331 5.31 8.87 25.50
N TYR A 332 4.50 8.71 24.46
CA TYR A 332 4.28 9.72 23.40
C TYR A 332 2.81 10.12 23.37
N ARG A 333 2.57 11.41 23.24
CA ARG A 333 1.26 11.92 22.82
C ARG A 333 1.13 11.81 21.32
N TYR A 334 -0.09 11.82 20.81
CA TYR A 334 -0.33 11.66 19.38
C TYR A 334 0.55 12.55 18.48
N PRO A 335 0.69 13.88 18.70
CA PRO A 335 1.48 14.73 17.78
C PRO A 335 2.97 14.34 17.72
N GLU A 336 3.50 13.73 18.78
CA GLU A 336 4.92 13.38 18.93
C GLU A 336 5.23 11.98 18.37
N SER A 337 4.19 11.16 18.17
CA SER A 337 4.36 9.75 17.79
C SER A 337 4.64 9.56 16.31
N GLY A 338 4.25 10.50 15.44
CA GLY A 338 4.44 10.42 14.00
C GLY A 338 3.73 9.22 13.36
N VAL A 339 2.56 8.82 13.89
CA VAL A 339 1.81 7.64 13.42
C VAL A 339 0.94 7.92 12.21
N ASP A 340 0.60 9.18 11.94
CA ASP A 340 -0.21 9.56 10.78
C ASP A 340 0.50 9.22 9.48
N MET A 341 -0.24 8.61 8.55
CA MET A 341 0.18 8.47 7.17
C MET A 341 -0.23 9.72 6.41
N THR A 342 0.77 10.48 5.99
CA THR A 342 0.57 11.77 5.28
C THR A 342 1.34 11.83 3.96
N GLU A 343 2.01 10.72 3.59
CA GLU A 343 2.77 10.63 2.36
C GLU A 343 1.86 10.73 1.13
N ASP A 344 2.34 11.46 0.13
CA ASP A 344 1.74 11.56 -1.17
C ASP A 344 2.68 10.94 -2.23
N PRO A 345 2.56 9.62 -2.49
CA PRO A 345 3.45 8.93 -3.40
C PRO A 345 3.12 9.17 -4.87
N PHE A 346 2.07 9.92 -5.17
CA PHE A 346 1.56 10.09 -6.53
C PHE A 346 1.97 11.43 -7.14
N ALA A 347 2.29 11.39 -8.43
CA ALA A 347 2.61 12.57 -9.20
C ALA A 347 1.38 13.49 -9.36
N ALA A 348 1.59 14.78 -9.16
CA ALA A 348 0.56 15.78 -9.39
C ALA A 348 0.17 15.83 -10.88
N GLU A 349 -1.11 16.07 -11.14
CA GLU A 349 -1.61 16.32 -12.48
C GLU A 349 -1.61 17.82 -12.79
N MET A 350 -1.02 18.19 -13.93
CA MET A 350 -1.10 19.56 -14.44
C MET A 350 -2.36 19.70 -15.30
N THR A 351 -3.23 20.61 -14.92
CA THR A 351 -4.44 20.97 -15.68
C THR A 351 -4.36 22.44 -16.12
N ALA A 352 -5.28 22.88 -16.99
CA ALA A 352 -5.38 24.28 -17.39
C ALA A 352 -5.62 25.21 -16.19
N ASP A 353 -6.26 24.73 -15.14
CA ASP A 353 -6.58 25.47 -13.91
C ASP A 353 -5.47 25.38 -12.84
N GLY A 354 -4.34 24.73 -13.14
CA GLY A 354 -3.21 24.57 -12.25
C GLY A 354 -2.86 23.13 -11.92
N VAL A 355 -2.14 22.93 -10.82
CA VAL A 355 -1.74 21.60 -10.35
C VAL A 355 -2.91 20.97 -9.59
N LYS A 356 -3.39 19.81 -10.07
CA LYS A 356 -4.38 18.99 -9.39
C LYS A 356 -3.75 17.69 -8.91
N ASN A 357 -3.77 17.48 -7.61
CA ASN A 357 -3.45 16.16 -7.06
C ASN A 357 -4.74 15.40 -6.82
N THR A 358 -4.99 14.34 -7.59
CA THR A 358 -6.27 13.62 -7.59
C THR A 358 -6.42 12.63 -6.44
N VAL A 359 -5.31 12.25 -5.77
CA VAL A 359 -5.27 11.16 -4.80
C VAL A 359 -4.47 11.49 -3.55
N GLY A 360 -4.09 12.77 -3.39
CA GLY A 360 -3.25 13.24 -2.30
C GLY A 360 -3.91 13.22 -0.93
N TYR A 361 -3.05 13.31 0.08
CA TYR A 361 -3.47 13.47 1.46
C TYR A 361 -4.13 14.85 1.70
N VAL A 362 -5.32 14.82 2.28
CA VAL A 362 -5.99 16.02 2.76
C VAL A 362 -5.85 16.07 4.26
N LYS A 363 -5.23 17.16 4.77
CA LYS A 363 -4.99 17.35 6.20
C LYS A 363 -6.26 17.13 7.02
N ASP A 364 -6.16 16.35 8.09
CA ASP A 364 -7.24 15.99 9.01
C ASP A 364 -8.49 15.40 8.31
N SER A 365 -8.32 14.89 7.08
CA SER A 365 -9.33 14.14 6.33
C SER A 365 -8.83 12.78 5.89
N GLY A 366 -7.58 12.71 5.44
CA GLY A 366 -6.96 11.49 4.92
C GLY A 366 -6.97 11.43 3.41
N TYR A 367 -7.13 10.25 2.85
CA TYR A 367 -7.11 9.97 1.42
C TYR A 367 -8.50 9.62 0.89
N PRO A 368 -8.84 9.93 -0.36
CA PRO A 368 -10.08 9.46 -0.94
C PRO A 368 -10.11 7.93 -1.00
N ALA A 369 -11.26 7.33 -0.68
CA ALA A 369 -11.39 5.86 -0.65
C ALA A 369 -11.05 5.20 -1.99
N SER A 370 -11.23 5.89 -3.11
CA SER A 370 -10.85 5.44 -4.45
C SER A 370 -9.33 5.28 -4.66
N ALA A 371 -8.51 5.94 -3.84
CA ALA A 371 -7.05 5.87 -3.94
C ALA A 371 -6.44 4.71 -3.12
N LEU A 372 -7.22 4.07 -2.25
CA LEU A 372 -6.71 3.10 -1.27
C LEU A 372 -5.93 1.94 -1.90
N ALA A 373 -6.37 1.40 -3.03
CA ALA A 373 -5.67 0.28 -3.66
C ALA A 373 -4.24 0.64 -4.06
N SER A 374 -4.05 1.78 -4.73
CA SER A 374 -2.75 2.27 -5.14
C SER A 374 -1.89 2.66 -3.95
N LEU A 375 -2.49 3.33 -2.97
CA LEU A 375 -1.81 3.81 -1.77
C LEU A 375 -1.30 2.64 -0.91
N LEU A 376 -2.17 1.68 -0.62
CA LEU A 376 -1.81 0.52 0.20
C LEU A 376 -0.83 -0.42 -0.51
N TYR A 377 -0.82 -0.47 -1.85
CA TYR A 377 0.23 -1.13 -2.62
C TYR A 377 1.60 -0.47 -2.33
N VAL A 378 1.67 0.85 -2.43
CA VAL A 378 2.90 1.60 -2.14
C VAL A 378 3.33 1.39 -0.70
N PHE A 379 2.40 1.47 0.25
CA PHE A 379 2.70 1.26 1.67
C PHE A 379 3.16 -0.16 1.98
N ALA A 380 2.59 -1.18 1.33
CA ALA A 380 3.09 -2.55 1.45
C ALA A 380 4.54 -2.66 0.97
N ALA A 381 4.88 -2.01 -0.13
CA ALA A 381 6.23 -2.05 -0.69
C ALA A 381 7.25 -1.28 0.17
N GLU A 382 6.89 -0.11 0.69
CA GLU A 382 7.79 0.76 1.47
C GLU A 382 7.89 0.35 2.94
N TYR A 383 6.77 -0.04 3.55
CA TYR A 383 6.65 -0.32 4.98
C TYR A 383 6.14 -1.75 5.26
N PRO A 384 6.88 -2.78 4.81
CA PRO A 384 6.48 -4.16 5.06
C PRO A 384 6.40 -4.44 6.57
N GLY A 385 5.37 -5.18 6.98
CA GLY A 385 5.13 -5.49 8.39
C GLY A 385 4.40 -4.37 9.15
N GLU A 386 3.79 -3.42 8.45
CA GLU A 386 2.86 -2.46 9.03
C GLU A 386 1.42 -2.77 8.64
N CYS A 387 0.49 -2.44 9.53
CA CYS A 387 -0.94 -2.39 9.29
C CYS A 387 -1.46 -0.99 9.63
N TYR A 388 -2.66 -0.67 9.15
CA TYR A 388 -3.17 0.69 9.24
C TYR A 388 -4.53 0.71 9.91
N LEU A 389 -4.63 1.36 11.07
CA LEU A 389 -5.93 1.71 11.63
C LEU A 389 -6.50 2.85 10.81
N ALA A 390 -7.76 2.73 10.47
CA ALA A 390 -8.46 3.68 9.61
C ALA A 390 -9.62 4.35 10.35
N ALA A 391 -9.68 5.66 10.26
CA ALA A 391 -10.85 6.45 10.60
C ALA A 391 -11.58 6.83 9.31
N ILE A 392 -12.86 6.50 9.22
CA ILE A 392 -13.70 6.72 8.05
C ILE A 392 -14.46 8.02 8.24
N ARG A 393 -14.23 8.98 7.33
CA ARG A 393 -14.91 10.28 7.31
C ARG A 393 -16.09 10.20 6.37
N GLU A 394 -17.25 9.87 6.94
CA GLU A 394 -18.51 9.76 6.20
C GLU A 394 -19.17 11.10 5.99
N THR A 395 -19.88 11.23 4.88
CA THR A 395 -20.69 12.41 4.55
C THR A 395 -22.15 12.13 4.80
N ASP A 396 -22.76 12.81 5.79
CA ASP A 396 -24.22 12.79 5.98
C ASP A 396 -24.89 13.73 4.98
N ARG A 397 -25.24 13.17 3.82
CA ARG A 397 -25.89 13.90 2.71
C ARG A 397 -27.37 14.23 2.98
N LYS A 398 -27.94 13.75 4.07
CA LYS A 398 -29.32 14.04 4.45
C LYS A 398 -29.45 15.39 5.18
N ARG A 399 -28.34 15.93 5.65
CA ARG A 399 -28.30 17.23 6.32
C ARG A 399 -27.97 18.37 5.35
N ILE A 400 -28.48 19.57 5.63
CA ILE A 400 -28.16 20.79 4.90
C ILE A 400 -27.73 21.85 5.92
N PRO A 401 -26.44 22.30 5.91
CA PRO A 401 -25.35 21.79 5.07
C PRO A 401 -24.96 20.35 5.39
N GLU A 402 -24.32 19.67 4.42
CA GLU A 402 -23.77 18.32 4.62
C GLU A 402 -22.79 18.32 5.78
N VAL A 403 -22.85 17.28 6.60
CA VAL A 403 -21.95 17.08 7.74
C VAL A 403 -21.00 15.93 7.46
N HIS A 404 -19.73 16.20 7.64
CA HIS A 404 -18.68 15.18 7.54
C HIS A 404 -18.23 14.80 8.94
N ALA A 405 -18.30 13.51 9.29
CA ALA A 405 -17.93 13.04 10.60
C ALA A 405 -17.14 11.72 10.55
N PHE A 406 -16.16 11.60 11.42
CA PHE A 406 -15.40 10.36 11.62
C PHE A 406 -16.14 9.48 12.63
N ASN A 407 -17.00 8.58 12.13
CA ASN A 407 -17.88 7.77 12.97
C ASN A 407 -17.44 6.30 13.07
N GLN A 408 -16.72 5.81 12.09
CA GLN A 408 -16.38 4.39 11.98
C GLN A 408 -14.87 4.17 11.87
N CYS A 409 -14.46 2.98 12.31
CA CYS A 409 -13.09 2.51 12.21
C CYS A 409 -13.03 1.23 11.39
N ALA A 410 -11.86 1.01 10.76
CA ALA A 410 -11.48 -0.23 10.12
C ALA A 410 -9.97 -0.48 10.32
N ILE A 411 -9.49 -1.65 9.90
CA ILE A 411 -8.06 -1.93 9.85
C ILE A 411 -7.70 -2.58 8.52
N PHE A 412 -6.56 -2.18 7.95
CA PHE A 412 -6.01 -2.68 6.70
C PHE A 412 -4.70 -3.41 6.97
N PHE A 413 -4.56 -4.59 6.39
CA PHE A 413 -3.33 -5.37 6.37
C PHE A 413 -2.88 -5.57 4.92
N PRO A 414 -2.13 -4.62 4.34
CA PRO A 414 -1.61 -4.77 2.99
C PRO A 414 -0.37 -5.66 2.99
N TYR A 415 -0.26 -6.55 1.99
CA TYR A 415 0.88 -7.45 1.82
C TYR A 415 0.98 -7.93 0.37
N PHE A 416 2.13 -8.51 0.02
CA PHE A 416 2.27 -9.29 -1.20
C PHE A 416 2.30 -10.77 -0.85
N ASP A 417 1.54 -11.57 -1.59
CA ASP A 417 1.54 -13.03 -1.42
C ASP A 417 2.82 -13.67 -2.03
N ASP A 418 2.96 -14.99 -1.90
CA ASP A 418 4.14 -15.73 -2.37
C ASP A 418 4.35 -15.61 -3.89
N ALA A 419 3.27 -15.42 -4.66
CA ALA A 419 3.34 -15.10 -6.09
C ALA A 419 3.71 -13.64 -6.35
N GLY A 420 3.69 -12.79 -5.29
CA GLY A 420 3.95 -11.37 -5.28
C GLY A 420 2.81 -10.54 -5.81
N LYS A 421 1.62 -11.07 -5.82
CA LYS A 421 0.41 -10.33 -6.09
C LYS A 421 0.01 -9.54 -4.85
N PHE A 422 -0.41 -8.30 -5.06
CA PHE A 422 -0.89 -7.44 -3.99
C PHE A 422 -2.20 -7.96 -3.40
N GLN A 423 -2.24 -8.00 -2.09
CA GLN A 423 -3.38 -8.39 -1.28
C GLN A 423 -3.57 -7.38 -0.14
N CYS A 424 -4.81 -7.23 0.30
CA CYS A 424 -5.11 -6.45 1.49
C CYS A 424 -6.30 -7.08 2.22
N ALA A 425 -6.08 -7.57 3.43
CA ALA A 425 -7.16 -7.98 4.31
C ALA A 425 -7.74 -6.73 5.00
N VAL A 426 -9.03 -6.55 4.92
CA VAL A 426 -9.76 -5.41 5.49
C VAL A 426 -10.75 -5.94 6.51
N PHE A 427 -10.59 -5.53 7.77
CA PHE A 427 -11.52 -5.91 8.83
C PHE A 427 -12.26 -4.69 9.35
N ARG A 428 -13.55 -4.84 9.52
CA ARG A 428 -14.42 -3.85 10.13
C ARG A 428 -15.50 -4.55 10.94
N ASN A 429 -15.69 -4.13 12.18
CA ASN A 429 -16.59 -4.76 13.12
C ASN A 429 -16.20 -6.24 13.38
N ASP A 430 -17.08 -7.15 13.02
CA ASP A 430 -16.95 -8.59 13.15
C ASP A 430 -16.74 -9.32 11.80
N ALA A 431 -16.43 -8.57 10.75
CA ALA A 431 -16.34 -9.10 9.38
C ALA A 431 -15.05 -8.71 8.64
N GLU A 432 -14.65 -9.57 7.73
CA GLU A 432 -13.62 -9.31 6.73
C GLU A 432 -14.28 -8.97 5.39
N SER A 433 -13.73 -8.00 4.67
CA SER A 433 -14.13 -7.62 3.32
C SER A 433 -12.92 -7.51 2.40
N THR A 434 -13.16 -7.48 1.10
CA THR A 434 -12.11 -7.13 0.15
C THR A 434 -11.91 -5.62 0.09
N LEU A 435 -10.70 -5.19 -0.28
CA LEU A 435 -10.40 -3.77 -0.48
C LEU A 435 -11.31 -3.12 -1.54
N GLY A 436 -11.67 -3.87 -2.59
CA GLY A 436 -12.59 -3.39 -3.62
C GLY A 436 -14.03 -3.19 -3.12
N GLU A 437 -14.53 -4.06 -2.25
CA GLU A 437 -15.83 -3.91 -1.59
C GLU A 437 -15.83 -2.71 -0.64
N PHE A 438 -14.77 -2.56 0.14
CA PHE A 438 -14.61 -1.42 1.05
C PHE A 438 -14.59 -0.10 0.26
N SER A 439 -13.77 0.03 -0.79
CA SER A 439 -13.68 1.25 -1.59
C SER A 439 -14.99 1.60 -2.29
N ARG A 440 -15.79 0.61 -2.69
CA ARG A 440 -17.14 0.85 -3.25
C ARG A 440 -18.14 1.31 -2.19
N MET A 441 -18.08 0.73 -0.99
CA MET A 441 -18.95 1.09 0.13
C MET A 441 -18.76 2.55 0.55
N PHE A 442 -17.53 3.02 0.56
CA PHE A 442 -17.16 4.38 0.97
C PHE A 442 -16.78 5.28 -0.20
N GLN A 443 -17.37 5.03 -1.38
CA GLN A 443 -17.11 5.84 -2.56
C GLN A 443 -17.50 7.30 -2.33
N GLY A 444 -16.53 8.22 -2.50
CA GLY A 444 -16.69 9.65 -2.26
C GLY A 444 -16.37 10.11 -0.83
N ASP A 445 -16.08 9.18 0.07
CA ASP A 445 -15.63 9.46 1.43
C ASP A 445 -14.10 9.47 1.54
N PHE A 446 -13.59 9.95 2.67
CA PHE A 446 -12.17 10.01 2.97
C PHE A 446 -11.81 9.06 4.11
N ILE A 447 -10.62 8.49 4.01
CA ILE A 447 -10.09 7.52 4.96
C ILE A 447 -8.77 8.05 5.51
N HIS A 448 -8.75 8.35 6.80
CA HIS A 448 -7.53 8.72 7.50
C HIS A 448 -6.84 7.45 8.01
N LEU A 449 -5.55 7.32 7.74
CA LEU A 449 -4.75 6.15 8.09
C LEU A 449 -3.68 6.49 9.12
N VAL A 450 -3.54 5.65 10.13
CA VAL A 450 -2.43 5.67 11.08
C VAL A 450 -1.74 4.32 11.11
N ARG A 451 -0.41 4.31 11.13
CA ARG A 451 0.38 3.09 11.06
C ARG A 451 0.58 2.44 12.41
N VAL A 452 0.55 1.12 12.41
CA VAL A 452 0.86 0.28 13.56
C VAL A 452 1.70 -0.91 13.08
N ARG A 453 2.78 -1.21 13.79
CA ARG A 453 3.64 -2.34 13.41
C ARG A 453 3.01 -3.67 13.81
N THR A 454 3.01 -4.62 12.87
CA THR A 454 2.57 -5.99 13.15
C THR A 454 3.58 -6.74 14.03
N THR A 455 3.12 -7.73 14.77
CA THR A 455 3.94 -8.50 15.71
C THR A 455 3.68 -10.00 15.60
N ALA A 456 4.73 -10.80 15.80
CA ALA A 456 4.61 -12.25 15.88
C ALA A 456 3.96 -12.74 17.18
N THR A 457 3.94 -11.88 18.21
CA THR A 457 3.40 -12.22 19.54
C THR A 457 1.96 -11.74 19.74
N PHE A 458 1.24 -11.39 18.66
CA PHE A 458 -0.14 -10.92 18.70
C PHE A 458 -1.04 -11.90 19.46
N ASN A 459 -1.69 -11.40 20.51
CA ASN A 459 -2.54 -12.21 21.40
C ASN A 459 -3.75 -11.41 21.89
N PRO A 460 -4.81 -11.28 21.08
CA PRO A 460 -6.04 -10.61 21.46
C PRO A 460 -6.80 -11.46 22.48
N GLN A 461 -7.26 -10.83 23.56
CA GLN A 461 -7.96 -11.47 24.67
C GLN A 461 -9.48 -11.42 24.48
#